data_6af342fe922f4f93cf96a9423039669f
#
_entry.id   6af342fe922f4f93cf96a9423039669f
#
_cell.length_a   1.000
_cell.length_b   1.000
_cell.length_c   1.000
_cell.angle_alpha   90.00
_cell.angle_beta   90.00
_cell.angle_gamma   90.00
#
_symmetry.space_group_name_H-M   'P 1'
#
loop_
_entity.id
_entity.type
_entity.pdbx_description
1 polymer ?
#
loop_
_entity_poly.entity_id
_entity_poly.type
_entity_poly.pdbx_seq_one_letter_code
_entity_poly.pdbx_strand_id
1 'polypeptide(L)'
;VAVGGVAVVQQNQIPELPSYTDPVMETTIDEEETPLAAQPKVNTQTSNSTSTKKVKMKKAATKTYTKTLPATSVTSKKTSQSSNATVVTQTTVIKRITEKYTKKSKVKVVTTASTTTVTTTTTAKTDTSAGTNMTAASGNSGNSVKGSIDVGQYASRADSRVLNAYRTLGFTAEVNPSVSYSGYYDTRNRKITLRKMDDTIYHELGHFVAFISGNTDQTAEFKAIFAQEKTLYTAFNKAYVTQNSAEYFAESFKEYTLNPTVLKSSRPKTYEAVKNAVDKFTDDRIARIQKTYSVIWK
;
A
#
# COMPACT_ATOMS: atom_id res chain seq x y z
N VAL A 1 -63.51 5.49 -16.95
CA VAL A 1 -62.63 6.17 -16.00
C VAL A 1 -61.22 5.70 -16.30
N ALA A 2 -60.42 6.54 -16.99
CA ALA A 2 -59.02 6.23 -17.31
C ALA A 2 -58.14 6.74 -16.14
N VAL A 3 -57.39 5.86 -15.51
CA VAL A 3 -56.36 6.21 -14.53
C VAL A 3 -55.07 6.45 -15.24
N GLY A 4 -54.70 7.71 -15.42
CA GLY A 4 -53.41 8.13 -15.96
C GLY A 4 -52.29 7.82 -14.97
N GLY A 5 -51.41 6.89 -15.32
CA GLY A 5 -50.19 6.63 -14.59
C GLY A 5 -49.17 7.74 -14.88
N VAL A 6 -48.82 8.52 -13.84
CA VAL A 6 -47.71 9.48 -13.88
C VAL A 6 -46.39 8.67 -13.85
N ALA A 7 -45.69 8.62 -14.97
CA ALA A 7 -44.33 8.11 -15.01
C ALA A 7 -43.40 9.11 -14.29
N VAL A 8 -42.95 8.74 -13.10
CA VAL A 8 -41.88 9.48 -12.41
C VAL A 8 -40.60 9.21 -13.18
N VAL A 9 -40.16 10.22 -13.94
CA VAL A 9 -38.82 10.24 -14.50
C VAL A 9 -37.84 10.38 -13.35
N GLN A 10 -37.19 9.27 -12.96
CA GLN A 10 -36.03 9.32 -12.10
C GLN A 10 -34.95 10.10 -12.85
N GLN A 11 -34.76 11.36 -12.46
CA GLN A 11 -33.58 12.10 -12.83
C GLN A 11 -32.37 11.30 -12.35
N ASN A 12 -31.54 10.81 -13.29
CA ASN A 12 -30.23 10.24 -13.00
C ASN A 12 -29.38 11.33 -12.33
N GLN A 13 -29.42 11.38 -11.01
CA GLN A 13 -28.49 12.20 -10.25
C GLN A 13 -27.10 11.68 -10.51
N ILE A 14 -26.24 12.51 -11.10
CA ILE A 14 -24.81 12.24 -11.23
C ILE A 14 -24.29 12.12 -9.80
N PRO A 15 -23.68 10.99 -9.41
CA PRO A 15 -23.10 10.85 -8.07
C PRO A 15 -22.11 11.98 -7.83
N GLU A 16 -22.20 12.63 -6.68
CA GLU A 16 -21.22 13.64 -6.28
C GLU A 16 -19.82 13.01 -6.28
N LEU A 17 -18.86 13.72 -6.86
CA LEU A 17 -17.45 13.35 -6.75
C LEU A 17 -17.07 13.46 -5.27
N PRO A 18 -16.46 12.43 -4.67
CA PRO A 18 -15.96 12.56 -3.33
C PRO A 18 -14.95 13.70 -3.29
N SER A 19 -15.24 14.74 -2.51
CA SER A 19 -14.27 15.77 -2.21
C SER A 19 -13.39 15.25 -1.09
N TYR A 20 -12.22 14.76 -1.43
CA TYR A 20 -11.15 14.54 -0.47
C TYR A 20 -10.50 15.90 -0.21
N THR A 21 -10.89 16.53 0.90
CA THR A 21 -10.08 17.59 1.48
C THR A 21 -9.04 16.91 2.34
N ASP A 22 -7.83 16.79 1.82
CA ASP A 22 -6.69 16.44 2.66
C ASP A 22 -6.59 17.51 3.75
N PRO A 23 -6.62 17.12 5.04
CA PRO A 23 -6.26 18.06 6.06
C PRO A 23 -4.82 18.50 5.78
N VAL A 24 -4.61 19.80 5.72
CA VAL A 24 -3.28 20.39 5.67
C VAL A 24 -2.49 19.78 6.83
N MET A 25 -1.54 18.90 6.52
CA MET A 25 -0.56 18.50 7.51
C MET A 25 0.31 19.72 7.77
N GLU A 26 -0.11 20.57 8.73
CA GLU A 26 0.83 21.45 9.41
C GLU A 26 1.81 20.58 10.18
N THR A 27 2.83 20.12 9.52
CA THR A 27 4.08 19.81 10.19
C THR A 27 4.77 21.14 10.41
N THR A 28 4.42 21.81 11.50
CA THR A 28 5.36 22.73 12.15
C THR A 28 6.51 21.89 12.68
N ILE A 29 7.42 21.55 11.82
CA ILE A 29 8.79 21.28 12.19
C ILE A 29 9.53 22.51 11.70
N ASP A 30 9.86 23.40 12.63
CA ASP A 30 10.96 24.33 12.47
C ASP A 30 12.21 23.47 12.19
N GLU A 31 12.46 23.14 10.95
CA GLU A 31 13.75 22.67 10.48
C GLU A 31 14.53 23.90 10.04
N GLU A 32 15.39 24.37 10.94
CA GLU A 32 16.62 25.05 10.57
C GLU A 32 17.19 24.38 9.33
N GLU A 33 17.45 25.14 8.27
CA GLU A 33 18.06 24.67 7.02
C GLU A 33 19.43 24.06 7.30
N THR A 34 19.48 22.78 7.63
CA THR A 34 20.70 22.00 7.55
C THR A 34 20.87 21.47 6.13
N PRO A 35 22.10 21.45 5.56
CA PRO A 35 22.35 21.00 4.19
C PRO A 35 21.82 19.59 3.97
N LEU A 36 21.12 19.40 2.85
CA LEU A 36 20.41 18.20 2.42
C LEU A 36 21.30 16.95 2.49
N ALA A 37 21.21 16.21 3.58
CA ALA A 37 21.87 14.92 3.69
C ALA A 37 21.26 13.95 2.66
N ALA A 38 22.09 13.24 1.93
CA ALA A 38 21.68 12.27 0.92
C ALA A 38 20.67 11.25 1.51
N GLN A 39 19.50 11.14 0.88
CA GLN A 39 18.42 10.27 1.32
C GLN A 39 18.88 8.80 1.39
N PRO A 40 18.49 8.05 2.41
CA PRO A 40 18.89 6.65 2.52
C PRO A 40 18.27 5.80 1.40
N LYS A 41 19.10 4.99 0.74
CA LYS A 41 18.63 4.00 -0.23
C LYS A 41 18.08 2.80 0.52
N VAL A 42 16.82 2.43 0.25
CA VAL A 42 16.17 1.26 0.85
C VAL A 42 15.99 0.19 -0.21
N ASN A 43 16.48 -1.01 0.08
CA ASN A 43 16.26 -2.21 -0.74
C ASN A 43 15.59 -3.27 0.14
N THR A 44 14.48 -3.85 -0.35
CA THR A 44 13.76 -4.91 0.35
C THR A 44 13.68 -6.15 -0.51
N GLN A 45 14.11 -7.28 0.04
CA GLN A 45 14.02 -8.59 -0.58
C GLN A 45 13.19 -9.51 0.28
N THR A 46 12.28 -10.27 -0.34
CA THR A 46 11.46 -11.26 0.36
C THR A 46 11.68 -12.64 -0.25
N SER A 47 11.93 -13.63 0.59
CA SER A 47 12.04 -15.02 0.21
C SER A 47 11.09 -15.89 1.02
N ASN A 48 10.51 -16.90 0.37
CA ASN A 48 9.63 -17.87 1.01
C ASN A 48 10.26 -19.26 0.96
N SER A 49 10.13 -20.01 2.05
CA SER A 49 10.53 -21.40 2.12
C SER A 49 9.48 -22.23 2.84
N THR A 50 9.33 -23.47 2.43
CA THR A 50 8.42 -24.42 3.09
C THR A 50 9.16 -25.70 3.35
N SER A 51 9.08 -26.20 4.59
CA SER A 51 9.61 -27.48 4.99
C SER A 51 8.53 -28.35 5.60
N THR A 52 8.61 -29.65 5.36
CA THR A 52 7.63 -30.61 5.88
C THR A 52 8.38 -31.75 6.56
N LYS A 53 7.94 -32.11 7.77
CA LYS A 53 8.49 -33.26 8.51
C LYS A 53 7.39 -34.15 9.09
N LYS A 54 7.64 -35.44 9.17
CA LYS A 54 6.79 -36.40 9.84
C LYS A 54 7.24 -36.54 11.32
N VAL A 55 6.29 -36.44 12.24
CA VAL A 55 6.56 -36.51 13.69
C VAL A 55 5.74 -37.63 14.28
N LYS A 56 6.41 -38.59 14.98
CA LYS A 56 5.74 -39.69 15.69
C LYS A 56 5.00 -39.14 16.91
N MET A 57 3.83 -39.68 17.19
CA MET A 57 2.98 -39.36 18.33
C MET A 57 2.87 -40.59 19.27
N LYS A 58 2.71 -40.34 20.56
CA LYS A 58 2.51 -41.42 21.54
C LYS A 58 1.19 -42.17 21.33
N LYS A 59 0.13 -41.46 20.94
CA LYS A 59 -1.20 -42.00 20.66
C LYS A 59 -1.62 -41.72 19.22
N ALA A 60 -2.40 -42.61 18.61
CA ALA A 60 -2.97 -42.40 17.29
C ALA A 60 -4.06 -41.32 17.34
N ALA A 61 -4.18 -40.54 16.27
CA ALA A 61 -5.23 -39.55 16.15
C ALA A 61 -6.61 -40.21 16.00
N THR A 62 -7.58 -39.71 16.72
CA THR A 62 -8.96 -40.23 16.69
C THR A 62 -9.74 -39.74 15.46
N LYS A 63 -9.36 -38.63 14.89
CA LYS A 63 -9.95 -38.05 13.67
C LYS A 63 -8.88 -37.40 12.78
N THR A 64 -9.22 -37.19 11.51
CA THR A 64 -8.39 -36.40 10.59
C THR A 64 -8.73 -34.92 10.76
N TYR A 65 -7.72 -34.08 11.00
CA TYR A 65 -7.86 -32.62 11.13
C TYR A 65 -6.54 -31.91 10.91
N THR A 66 -6.62 -30.62 10.67
CA THR A 66 -5.47 -29.73 10.56
C THR A 66 -5.53 -28.71 11.69
N LYS A 67 -4.38 -28.48 12.35
CA LYS A 67 -4.20 -27.47 13.39
C LYS A 67 -3.16 -26.47 12.91
N THR A 68 -3.53 -25.19 12.85
CA THR A 68 -2.59 -24.11 12.60
C THR A 68 -2.19 -23.49 13.93
N LEU A 69 -0.88 -23.37 14.16
CA LEU A 69 -0.34 -22.71 15.34
C LEU A 69 -0.23 -21.20 15.08
N PRO A 70 -0.23 -20.37 16.14
CA PRO A 70 0.05 -18.94 16.00
C PRO A 70 1.36 -18.70 15.24
N ALA A 71 1.36 -17.72 14.37
CA ALA A 71 2.59 -17.33 13.66
C ALA A 71 3.59 -16.73 14.65
N THR A 72 4.86 -17.06 14.46
CA THR A 72 5.96 -16.45 15.21
C THR A 72 6.74 -15.52 14.29
N SER A 73 7.13 -14.36 14.80
CA SER A 73 7.95 -13.39 14.09
C SER A 73 9.21 -13.09 14.88
N VAL A 74 10.35 -13.11 14.21
CA VAL A 74 11.64 -12.72 14.78
C VAL A 74 12.25 -11.66 13.87
N THR A 75 12.61 -10.52 14.45
CA THR A 75 13.29 -9.44 13.72
C THR A 75 14.69 -9.25 14.30
N SER A 76 15.67 -9.24 13.44
CA SER A 76 17.06 -8.90 13.77
C SER A 76 17.51 -7.70 12.98
N LYS A 77 18.37 -6.88 13.58
CA LYS A 77 18.94 -5.68 12.96
C LYS A 77 20.46 -5.75 13.04
N LYS A 78 21.12 -5.54 11.91
CA LYS A 78 22.58 -5.44 11.82
C LYS A 78 22.92 -4.08 11.22
N THR A 79 23.84 -3.36 11.86
CA THR A 79 24.36 -2.09 11.37
C THR A 79 25.83 -2.27 11.02
N SER A 80 26.22 -1.87 9.82
CA SER A 80 27.61 -1.77 9.41
C SER A 80 27.92 -0.33 9.00
N GLN A 81 29.10 0.14 9.34
CA GLN A 81 29.58 1.48 8.99
C GLN A 81 30.81 1.35 8.11
N SER A 82 30.87 2.17 7.06
CA SER A 82 32.03 2.37 6.22
C SER A 82 32.43 3.85 6.28
N SER A 83 33.57 4.22 5.66
CA SER A 83 33.98 5.63 5.53
C SER A 83 32.87 6.50 4.93
N ASN A 84 32.12 5.98 3.96
CA ASN A 84 31.21 6.76 3.12
C ASN A 84 29.73 6.47 3.35
N ALA A 85 29.36 5.46 4.17
CA ALA A 85 27.96 5.11 4.38
C ALA A 85 27.73 4.32 5.68
N THR A 86 26.52 4.46 6.21
CA THR A 86 25.95 3.58 7.22
C THR A 86 24.94 2.66 6.55
N VAL A 87 25.10 1.34 6.69
CA VAL A 87 24.17 0.34 6.16
C VAL A 87 23.47 -0.35 7.32
N VAL A 88 22.16 -0.25 7.35
CA VAL A 88 21.31 -0.94 8.31
C VAL A 88 20.55 -2.05 7.59
N THR A 89 20.80 -3.30 7.96
CA THR A 89 20.07 -4.45 7.46
C THR A 89 19.13 -4.97 8.54
N GLN A 90 17.84 -4.93 8.25
CA GLN A 90 16.80 -5.50 9.11
C GLN A 90 16.29 -6.78 8.46
N THR A 91 16.36 -7.90 9.18
CA THR A 91 15.84 -9.17 8.72
C THR A 91 14.67 -9.58 9.61
N THR A 92 13.49 -9.74 9.00
CA THR A 92 12.29 -10.24 9.68
C THR A 92 11.96 -11.65 9.15
N VAL A 93 11.85 -12.62 10.04
CA VAL A 93 11.48 -13.99 9.72
C VAL A 93 10.14 -14.32 10.37
N ILE A 94 9.12 -14.57 9.55
CA ILE A 94 7.80 -15.00 10.01
C ILE A 94 7.67 -16.49 9.74
N LYS A 95 7.37 -17.29 10.78
CA LYS A 95 7.14 -18.73 10.66
C LYS A 95 5.69 -19.06 10.98
N ARG A 96 5.08 -19.85 10.10
CA ARG A 96 3.74 -20.43 10.27
C ARG A 96 3.86 -21.93 10.30
N ILE A 97 3.30 -22.57 11.32
CA ILE A 97 3.35 -24.02 11.49
C ILE A 97 1.93 -24.57 11.38
N THR A 98 1.77 -25.56 10.51
CA THR A 98 0.53 -26.30 10.32
C THR A 98 0.78 -27.77 10.60
N GLU A 99 -0.02 -28.39 11.44
CA GLU A 99 0.05 -29.79 11.82
C GLU A 99 -1.16 -30.54 11.22
N LYS A 100 -0.92 -31.53 10.39
CA LYS A 100 -1.95 -32.42 9.83
C LYS A 100 -1.95 -33.76 10.56
N TYR A 101 -3.10 -34.09 11.10
CA TYR A 101 -3.35 -35.35 11.80
C TYR A 101 -4.23 -36.25 10.94
N THR A 102 -3.91 -37.54 10.85
CA THR A 102 -4.70 -38.50 10.06
C THR A 102 -5.26 -39.56 11.03
N LYS A 103 -6.58 -39.84 10.90
CA LYS A 103 -7.27 -40.84 11.74
C LYS A 103 -6.51 -42.18 11.75
N LYS A 104 -6.40 -42.79 12.93
CA LYS A 104 -5.68 -44.04 13.18
C LYS A 104 -4.17 -44.00 12.94
N SER A 105 -3.59 -42.85 12.58
CA SER A 105 -2.14 -42.71 12.40
C SER A 105 -1.46 -42.26 13.69
N LYS A 106 -0.30 -42.85 14.00
CA LYS A 106 0.62 -42.39 15.03
C LYS A 106 1.66 -41.40 14.50
N VAL A 107 1.46 -40.85 13.29
CA VAL A 107 2.33 -39.85 12.68
C VAL A 107 1.51 -38.63 12.30
N LYS A 108 1.99 -37.45 12.70
CA LYS A 108 1.50 -36.18 12.20
C LYS A 108 2.48 -35.57 11.20
N VAL A 109 1.97 -34.83 10.22
CA VAL A 109 2.78 -34.07 9.27
C VAL A 109 2.82 -32.63 9.75
N VAL A 110 4.02 -32.12 9.98
CA VAL A 110 4.25 -30.72 10.39
C VAL A 110 4.84 -29.97 9.22
N THR A 111 4.11 -29.01 8.72
CA THR A 111 4.57 -28.10 7.67
C THR A 111 4.93 -26.75 8.28
N THR A 112 6.15 -26.29 8.05
CA THR A 112 6.63 -24.97 8.45
C THR A 112 6.82 -24.12 7.21
N ALA A 113 6.04 -23.08 7.06
CA ALA A 113 6.24 -22.05 6.06
C ALA A 113 6.96 -20.86 6.71
N SER A 114 8.07 -20.42 6.10
CA SER A 114 8.86 -19.29 6.57
C SER A 114 8.91 -18.22 5.48
N THR A 115 8.58 -17.00 5.83
CA THR A 115 8.79 -15.81 5.00
C THR A 115 9.89 -14.98 5.63
N THR A 116 10.97 -14.75 4.88
CA THR A 116 12.09 -13.92 5.31
C THR A 116 12.09 -12.64 4.48
N THR A 117 11.97 -11.50 5.15
CA THR A 117 12.08 -10.17 4.53
C THR A 117 13.35 -9.51 5.02
N VAL A 118 14.21 -9.11 4.09
CA VAL A 118 15.46 -8.40 4.36
C VAL A 118 15.32 -6.99 3.79
N THR A 119 15.34 -6.00 4.66
CA THR A 119 15.35 -4.58 4.28
C THR A 119 16.71 -3.99 4.57
N THR A 120 17.38 -3.50 3.55
CA THR A 120 18.68 -2.83 3.66
C THR A 120 18.51 -1.34 3.42
N THR A 121 18.82 -0.54 4.41
CA THR A 121 18.82 0.94 4.33
C THR A 121 20.25 1.42 4.32
N THR A 122 20.65 2.13 3.26
CA THR A 122 21.99 2.70 3.10
C THR A 122 21.89 4.22 3.21
N THR A 123 22.52 4.79 4.21
CA THR A 123 22.61 6.25 4.42
C THR A 123 24.05 6.68 4.14
N ALA A 124 24.25 7.54 3.16
CA ALA A 124 25.57 8.11 2.85
C ALA A 124 25.98 9.06 3.99
N LYS A 125 27.26 9.07 4.33
CA LYS A 125 27.85 10.11 5.20
C LYS A 125 28.23 11.31 4.35
N THR A 126 27.82 12.49 4.75
CA THR A 126 28.28 13.75 4.16
C THR A 126 29.64 14.08 4.72
N ASP A 127 30.69 13.99 3.92
CA ASP A 127 32.00 14.56 4.26
C ASP A 127 31.94 16.08 4.07
N THR A 128 32.10 16.79 5.17
CA THR A 128 32.33 18.25 5.16
C THR A 128 33.81 18.51 4.79
N SER A 129 34.10 18.57 3.51
CA SER A 129 35.37 19.14 3.02
C SER A 129 35.12 19.85 1.71
N ALA A 130 35.37 21.15 1.75
CA ALA A 130 35.31 22.05 0.62
C ALA A 130 36.39 21.71 -0.43
N GLY A 131 36.07 21.87 -1.70
CA GLY A 131 37.09 21.97 -2.76
C GLY A 131 36.72 21.40 -4.11
N THR A 132 36.20 22.28 -4.97
CA THR A 132 36.39 22.40 -6.45
C THR A 132 36.32 21.20 -7.40
N ASN A 133 35.41 21.42 -8.35
CA ASN A 133 35.44 21.18 -9.82
C ASN A 133 35.20 19.78 -10.41
N MET A 134 34.05 19.79 -11.15
CA MET A 134 33.80 19.33 -12.52
C MET A 134 34.08 17.87 -12.91
N THR A 135 33.12 17.09 -13.25
CA THR A 135 32.58 16.82 -14.59
C THR A 135 31.54 15.72 -14.55
N ALA A 136 30.55 15.83 -15.42
CA ALA A 136 29.35 15.02 -15.53
C ALA A 136 29.64 13.54 -15.81
N ALA A 137 28.90 12.65 -15.10
CA ALA A 137 28.48 11.37 -15.62
C ALA A 137 27.12 11.01 -15.00
N SER A 138 26.18 10.77 -15.85
CA SER A 138 24.80 10.37 -15.66
C SER A 138 24.62 9.31 -14.57
N GLY A 139 23.99 9.68 -13.48
CA GLY A 139 23.50 8.76 -12.46
C GLY A 139 22.26 9.38 -11.84
N ASN A 140 21.13 8.77 -12.06
CA ASN A 140 19.77 9.22 -11.73
C ASN A 140 19.65 9.59 -10.24
N SER A 141 20.09 10.80 -9.91
CA SER A 141 19.88 11.46 -8.63
C SER A 141 18.49 12.07 -8.68
N GLY A 142 17.58 11.56 -7.83
CA GLY A 142 16.21 12.06 -7.71
C GLY A 142 16.14 13.51 -7.28
N ASN A 143 16.53 14.42 -8.14
CA ASN A 143 16.20 15.82 -8.05
C ASN A 143 14.69 15.91 -8.35
N SER A 144 13.90 16.34 -7.37
CA SER A 144 12.46 16.57 -7.53
C SER A 144 12.24 17.78 -8.44
N VAL A 145 12.45 17.58 -9.74
CA VAL A 145 12.11 18.57 -10.75
C VAL A 145 10.60 18.48 -10.97
N LYS A 146 9.93 19.63 -10.95
CA LYS A 146 8.50 19.70 -11.29
C LYS A 146 8.29 19.10 -12.68
N GLY A 147 7.42 18.11 -12.78
CA GLY A 147 7.15 17.46 -14.06
C GLY A 147 6.14 16.32 -14.00
N SER A 148 5.61 15.97 -15.16
CA SER A 148 4.74 14.81 -15.34
C SER A 148 5.51 13.51 -15.17
N ILE A 149 4.87 12.51 -14.57
CA ILE A 149 5.43 11.18 -14.36
C ILE A 149 4.53 10.10 -14.94
N ASP A 150 5.12 9.02 -15.43
CA ASP A 150 4.38 7.79 -15.80
C ASP A 150 4.14 6.94 -14.55
N VAL A 151 2.89 6.89 -14.12
CA VAL A 151 2.48 6.08 -12.96
C VAL A 151 2.83 4.60 -13.15
N GLY A 152 2.77 4.07 -14.37
CA GLY A 152 3.13 2.69 -14.66
C GLY A 152 4.61 2.38 -14.45
N GLN A 153 5.47 3.36 -14.65
CA GLN A 153 6.90 3.23 -14.39
C GLN A 153 7.18 3.31 -12.86
N TYR A 154 6.60 4.27 -12.19
CA TYR A 154 6.92 4.56 -10.79
C TYR A 154 6.09 3.75 -9.78
N ALA A 155 4.87 3.35 -10.13
CA ALA A 155 4.04 2.46 -9.34
C ALA A 155 3.95 1.04 -9.94
N SER A 156 5.02 0.54 -10.51
CA SER A 156 5.08 -0.72 -11.27
C SER A 156 4.67 -1.98 -10.47
N ARG A 157 4.64 -1.89 -9.13
CA ARG A 157 4.16 -2.97 -8.25
C ARG A 157 2.65 -2.98 -8.07
N ALA A 158 1.94 -1.92 -8.47
CA ALA A 158 0.48 -1.90 -8.40
C ALA A 158 -0.14 -2.90 -9.39
N ASP A 159 -1.33 -3.40 -9.06
CA ASP A 159 -2.08 -4.31 -9.94
C ASP A 159 -2.27 -3.69 -11.32
N SER A 160 -2.00 -4.44 -12.37
CA SER A 160 -2.09 -3.95 -13.76
C SER A 160 -3.48 -3.44 -14.12
N ARG A 161 -4.55 -4.00 -13.53
CA ARG A 161 -5.93 -3.53 -13.72
C ARG A 161 -6.10 -2.10 -13.20
N VAL A 162 -5.49 -1.78 -12.06
CA VAL A 162 -5.49 -0.44 -11.46
C VAL A 162 -4.76 0.55 -12.38
N LEU A 163 -3.55 0.20 -12.85
CA LEU A 163 -2.77 1.04 -13.75
C LEU A 163 -3.45 1.26 -15.09
N ASN A 164 -4.07 0.21 -15.65
CA ASN A 164 -4.81 0.31 -16.90
C ASN A 164 -6.05 1.22 -16.75
N ALA A 165 -6.82 1.04 -15.67
CA ALA A 165 -7.97 1.91 -15.36
C ALA A 165 -7.56 3.37 -15.20
N TYR A 166 -6.45 3.62 -14.49
CA TYR A 166 -5.89 4.96 -14.30
C TYR A 166 -5.63 5.67 -15.63
N ARG A 167 -4.96 4.97 -16.56
CA ARG A 167 -4.69 5.49 -17.91
C ARG A 167 -5.97 5.65 -18.75
N THR A 168 -6.83 4.63 -18.77
CA THR A 168 -8.08 4.61 -19.55
C THR A 168 -9.00 5.77 -19.17
N LEU A 169 -9.08 6.10 -17.88
CA LEU A 169 -9.88 7.22 -17.39
C LEU A 169 -9.18 8.58 -17.56
N GLY A 170 -7.96 8.60 -18.11
CA GLY A 170 -7.21 9.84 -18.39
C GLY A 170 -6.63 10.50 -17.13
N PHE A 171 -6.38 9.73 -16.07
CA PHE A 171 -5.69 10.25 -14.91
C PHE A 171 -4.19 10.45 -15.20
N THR A 172 -3.61 11.49 -14.62
CA THR A 172 -2.22 11.88 -14.77
C THR A 172 -1.55 12.02 -13.40
N ALA A 173 -0.23 12.01 -13.37
CA ALA A 173 0.52 12.28 -12.16
C ALA A 173 1.68 13.24 -12.43
N GLU A 174 2.02 14.04 -11.43
CA GLU A 174 3.15 14.97 -11.48
C GLU A 174 3.91 14.99 -10.15
N VAL A 175 5.17 15.38 -10.23
CA VAL A 175 5.94 15.81 -9.06
C VAL A 175 5.97 17.33 -9.03
N ASN A 176 5.66 17.90 -7.88
CA ASN A 176 5.76 19.33 -7.63
C ASN A 176 6.38 19.57 -6.24
N PRO A 177 7.69 19.86 -6.17
CA PRO A 177 8.38 20.06 -4.90
C PRO A 177 7.89 21.27 -4.08
N SER A 178 7.16 22.19 -4.72
CA SER A 178 6.68 23.42 -4.09
C SER A 178 5.38 23.26 -3.30
N VAL A 179 4.75 22.08 -3.34
CA VAL A 179 3.54 21.83 -2.55
C VAL A 179 3.89 21.52 -1.09
N SER A 180 3.01 21.90 -0.16
CA SER A 180 3.21 21.70 1.27
C SER A 180 2.88 20.28 1.76
N TYR A 181 2.09 19.52 0.99
CA TYR A 181 1.66 18.15 1.30
C TYR A 181 2.59 17.11 0.63
N SER A 182 2.59 15.89 1.12
CA SER A 182 3.40 14.78 0.54
C SER A 182 2.83 14.25 -0.76
N GLY A 183 1.50 14.09 -0.83
CA GLY A 183 0.73 13.65 -1.98
C GLY A 183 -0.68 14.20 -1.93
N TYR A 184 -1.34 14.24 -3.09
CA TYR A 184 -2.72 14.68 -3.21
C TYR A 184 -3.38 13.99 -4.40
N TYR A 185 -4.50 13.32 -4.17
CA TYR A 185 -5.35 12.73 -5.19
C TYR A 185 -6.54 13.64 -5.51
N ASP A 186 -6.62 14.11 -6.74
CA ASP A 186 -7.68 14.98 -7.24
C ASP A 186 -8.56 14.23 -8.25
N THR A 187 -9.72 13.78 -7.81
CA THR A 187 -10.68 13.08 -8.65
C THR A 187 -11.24 13.98 -9.76
N ARG A 188 -11.50 15.25 -9.45
CA ARG A 188 -12.10 16.19 -10.42
C ARG A 188 -11.15 16.50 -11.57
N ASN A 189 -9.90 16.78 -11.26
CA ASN A 189 -8.88 17.10 -12.24
C ASN A 189 -8.15 15.86 -12.76
N ARG A 190 -8.52 14.68 -12.28
CA ARG A 190 -7.93 13.38 -12.66
C ARG A 190 -6.40 13.39 -12.50
N LYS A 191 -5.92 13.80 -11.34
CA LYS A 191 -4.50 14.02 -11.13
C LYS A 191 -4.04 13.58 -9.74
N ILE A 192 -2.85 12.98 -9.70
CA ILE A 192 -2.07 12.83 -8.49
C ILE A 192 -0.93 13.85 -8.55
N THR A 193 -0.76 14.63 -7.48
CA THR A 193 0.39 15.51 -7.28
C THR A 193 1.21 15.00 -6.11
N LEU A 194 2.49 14.77 -6.33
CA LEU A 194 3.44 14.34 -5.30
C LEU A 194 4.46 15.46 -5.04
N ARG A 195 4.84 15.66 -3.79
CA ARG A 195 5.95 16.56 -3.46
C ARG A 195 7.29 16.01 -3.96
N LYS A 196 7.48 14.71 -3.84
CA LYS A 196 8.68 13.96 -4.29
C LYS A 196 8.29 12.57 -4.77
N MET A 197 9.19 11.95 -5.53
CA MET A 197 9.03 10.57 -5.96
C MET A 197 9.40 9.61 -4.82
N ASP A 198 8.37 9.01 -4.21
CA ASP A 198 8.51 7.94 -3.22
C ASP A 198 7.25 7.05 -3.19
N ASP A 199 7.14 6.19 -2.19
CA ASP A 199 6.02 5.25 -2.04
C ASP A 199 4.67 5.93 -1.74
N THR A 200 4.61 7.27 -1.61
CA THR A 200 3.36 8.04 -1.50
C THR A 200 2.48 7.83 -2.72
N ILE A 201 3.06 7.58 -3.91
CA ILE A 201 2.29 7.26 -5.13
C ILE A 201 1.31 6.09 -4.91
N TYR A 202 1.68 5.08 -4.12
CA TYR A 202 0.79 3.94 -3.83
C TYR A 202 -0.33 4.32 -2.87
N HIS A 203 -0.09 5.26 -1.96
CA HIS A 203 -1.12 5.80 -1.08
C HIS A 203 -2.17 6.56 -1.90
N GLU A 204 -1.74 7.47 -2.78
CA GLU A 204 -2.64 8.23 -3.65
C GLU A 204 -3.42 7.33 -4.63
N LEU A 205 -2.77 6.27 -5.15
CA LEU A 205 -3.46 5.23 -5.90
C LEU A 205 -4.50 4.49 -5.05
N GLY A 206 -4.32 4.41 -3.74
CA GLY A 206 -5.31 3.86 -2.82
C GLY A 206 -6.62 4.66 -2.82
N HIS A 207 -6.55 5.98 -2.83
CA HIS A 207 -7.74 6.84 -2.99
C HIS A 207 -8.41 6.64 -4.35
N PHE A 208 -7.62 6.50 -5.41
CA PHE A 208 -8.14 6.14 -6.73
C PHE A 208 -8.86 4.79 -6.70
N VAL A 209 -8.28 3.77 -6.04
CA VAL A 209 -8.91 2.45 -5.90
C VAL A 209 -10.21 2.53 -5.12
N ALA A 210 -10.25 3.29 -4.03
CA ALA A 210 -11.46 3.52 -3.26
C ALA A 210 -12.57 4.12 -4.13
N PHE A 211 -12.27 5.18 -4.88
CA PHE A 211 -13.20 5.84 -5.80
C PHE A 211 -13.74 4.88 -6.87
N ILE A 212 -12.85 4.21 -7.61
CA ILE A 212 -13.25 3.29 -8.69
C ILE A 212 -14.05 2.11 -8.16
N SER A 213 -13.75 1.61 -6.98
CA SER A 213 -14.49 0.49 -6.38
C SER A 213 -15.87 0.86 -5.82
N GLY A 214 -16.25 2.15 -5.89
CA GLY A 214 -17.54 2.69 -5.42
C GLY A 214 -17.46 3.30 -4.03
N ASN A 215 -16.42 4.08 -3.77
CA ASN A 215 -16.12 4.71 -2.49
C ASN A 215 -16.10 3.68 -1.36
N THR A 216 -15.38 2.57 -1.60
CA THR A 216 -15.30 1.45 -0.64
C THR A 216 -14.87 1.90 0.75
N ASP A 217 -13.96 2.86 0.84
CA ASP A 217 -13.47 3.50 2.05
C ASP A 217 -14.57 4.19 2.89
N GLN A 218 -15.68 4.59 2.26
CA GLN A 218 -16.82 5.28 2.89
C GLN A 218 -17.99 4.34 3.21
N THR A 219 -17.97 3.09 2.76
CA THR A 219 -19.04 2.14 3.02
C THR A 219 -19.14 1.80 4.50
N ALA A 220 -20.36 1.50 4.98
CA ALA A 220 -20.58 1.08 6.36
C ALA A 220 -19.77 -0.18 6.71
N GLU A 221 -19.63 -1.11 5.75
CA GLU A 221 -18.85 -2.33 5.89
C GLU A 221 -17.38 -2.00 6.15
N PHE A 222 -16.76 -1.15 5.31
CA PHE A 222 -15.35 -0.81 5.50
C PHE A 222 -15.12 0.03 6.77
N LYS A 223 -16.02 0.94 7.10
CA LYS A 223 -15.95 1.69 8.37
C LYS A 223 -16.00 0.77 9.60
N ALA A 224 -16.75 -0.33 9.53
CA ALA A 224 -16.75 -1.33 10.59
C ALA A 224 -15.42 -2.10 10.67
N ILE A 225 -14.81 -2.45 9.53
CA ILE A 225 -13.47 -3.05 9.46
C ILE A 225 -12.43 -2.09 10.03
N PHE A 226 -12.46 -0.82 9.61
CA PHE A 226 -11.60 0.23 10.12
C PHE A 226 -11.69 0.35 11.66
N ALA A 227 -12.90 0.41 12.21
CA ALA A 227 -13.09 0.49 13.66
C ALA A 227 -12.46 -0.70 14.41
N GLN A 228 -12.49 -1.90 13.82
CA GLN A 228 -11.96 -3.13 14.42
C GLN A 228 -10.43 -3.25 14.31
N GLU A 229 -9.84 -2.86 13.17
CA GLU A 229 -8.46 -3.16 12.85
C GLU A 229 -7.50 -1.96 12.88
N LYS A 230 -7.99 -0.70 12.97
CA LYS A 230 -7.13 0.49 13.00
C LYS A 230 -6.12 0.51 14.15
N THR A 231 -6.46 -0.09 15.29
CA THR A 231 -5.55 -0.17 16.45
C THR A 231 -4.36 -1.08 16.19
N LEU A 232 -4.49 -2.01 15.25
CA LEU A 232 -3.44 -2.95 14.83
C LEU A 232 -2.43 -2.31 13.87
N TYR A 233 -2.69 -1.13 13.37
CA TYR A 233 -1.73 -0.36 12.59
C TYR A 233 -0.68 0.25 13.53
N THR A 234 0.61 0.01 13.27
CA THR A 234 1.70 0.33 14.21
C THR A 234 2.82 1.18 13.62
N ALA A 235 2.70 1.64 12.36
CA ALA A 235 3.72 2.48 11.75
C ALA A 235 3.76 3.89 12.39
N PHE A 236 4.85 4.62 12.16
CA PHE A 236 5.09 5.95 12.77
C PHE A 236 4.00 6.98 12.43
N ASN A 237 3.40 6.89 11.24
CA ASN A 237 2.33 7.77 10.78
C ASN A 237 0.92 7.34 11.25
N LYS A 238 0.84 6.54 12.34
CA LYS A 238 -0.42 5.98 12.84
C LYS A 238 -1.50 7.03 13.07
N ALA A 239 -1.15 8.14 13.69
CA ALA A 239 -2.12 9.20 13.99
C ALA A 239 -2.82 9.70 12.72
N TYR A 240 -2.06 9.93 11.66
CA TYR A 240 -2.57 10.33 10.35
C TYR A 240 -3.41 9.22 9.71
N VAL A 241 -2.88 8.04 9.56
CA VAL A 241 -3.54 6.91 8.88
C VAL A 241 -4.83 6.49 9.57
N THR A 242 -4.89 6.56 10.90
CA THR A 242 -6.06 6.11 11.67
C THR A 242 -7.04 7.22 12.01
N GLN A 243 -6.88 8.43 11.46
CA GLN A 243 -7.79 9.55 11.68
C GLN A 243 -9.18 9.32 11.05
N ASN A 244 -9.21 8.67 9.89
CA ASN A 244 -10.46 8.34 9.19
C ASN A 244 -10.30 7.08 8.32
N SER A 245 -11.41 6.58 7.80
CA SER A 245 -11.43 5.35 6.99
C SER A 245 -10.83 5.53 5.60
N ALA A 246 -10.78 6.75 5.06
CA ALA A 246 -10.22 7.03 3.74
C ALA A 246 -8.70 6.90 3.75
N GLU A 247 -8.04 7.58 4.69
CA GLU A 247 -6.58 7.49 4.86
C GLU A 247 -6.13 6.07 5.22
N TYR A 248 -6.93 5.42 6.07
CA TYR A 248 -6.67 4.03 6.44
C TYR A 248 -6.78 3.09 5.24
N PHE A 249 -7.77 3.28 4.35
CA PHE A 249 -7.91 2.50 3.13
C PHE A 249 -6.74 2.75 2.17
N ALA A 250 -6.39 4.02 1.94
CA ALA A 250 -5.31 4.41 1.05
C ALA A 250 -3.97 3.82 1.47
N GLU A 251 -3.61 3.96 2.75
CA GLU A 251 -2.39 3.36 3.29
C GLU A 251 -2.45 1.83 3.29
N SER A 252 -3.63 1.23 3.51
CA SER A 252 -3.80 -0.22 3.42
C SER A 252 -3.65 -0.75 2.00
N PHE A 253 -4.05 0.02 0.97
CA PHE A 253 -3.76 -0.32 -0.43
C PHE A 253 -2.25 -0.26 -0.72
N LYS A 254 -1.55 0.75 -0.21
CA LYS A 254 -0.08 0.81 -0.30
C LYS A 254 0.56 -0.43 0.34
N GLU A 255 0.13 -0.82 1.54
CA GLU A 255 0.63 -2.05 2.18
C GLU A 255 0.22 -3.32 1.42
N TYR A 256 -1.00 -3.38 0.89
CA TYR A 256 -1.47 -4.48 0.03
C TYR A 256 -0.55 -4.66 -1.18
N THR A 257 -0.11 -3.56 -1.77
CA THR A 257 0.77 -3.57 -2.94
C THR A 257 2.22 -3.90 -2.57
N LEU A 258 2.75 -3.28 -1.53
CA LEU A 258 4.16 -3.37 -1.18
C LEU A 258 4.48 -4.55 -0.25
N ASN A 259 3.57 -4.87 0.67
CA ASN A 259 3.78 -5.86 1.73
C ASN A 259 2.52 -6.72 1.97
N PRO A 260 1.93 -7.39 0.95
CA PRO A 260 0.64 -8.07 1.04
C PRO A 260 0.59 -9.13 2.15
N THR A 261 1.68 -9.84 2.37
CA THR A 261 1.76 -10.88 3.41
C THR A 261 1.68 -10.29 4.81
N VAL A 262 2.30 -9.14 5.03
CA VAL A 262 2.26 -8.43 6.32
C VAL A 262 0.86 -7.91 6.58
N LEU A 263 0.25 -7.22 5.64
CA LEU A 263 -1.12 -6.76 5.76
C LEU A 263 -2.09 -7.92 6.04
N LYS A 264 -2.01 -8.99 5.26
CA LYS A 264 -2.89 -10.16 5.44
C LYS A 264 -2.73 -10.84 6.80
N SER A 265 -1.54 -10.81 7.39
CA SER A 265 -1.29 -11.43 8.69
C SER A 265 -1.70 -10.55 9.86
N SER A 266 -1.50 -9.23 9.76
CA SER A 266 -1.77 -8.28 10.84
C SER A 266 -3.21 -7.75 10.82
N ARG A 267 -3.77 -7.52 9.62
CA ARG A 267 -5.08 -6.91 9.41
C ARG A 267 -5.85 -7.64 8.30
N PRO A 268 -6.28 -8.90 8.56
CA PRO A 268 -6.83 -9.79 7.54
C PRO A 268 -8.13 -9.30 6.90
N LYS A 269 -9.01 -8.64 7.67
CA LYS A 269 -10.26 -8.09 7.13
C LYS A 269 -10.00 -6.91 6.21
N THR A 270 -9.05 -6.06 6.60
CA THR A 270 -8.57 -4.95 5.76
C THR A 270 -7.96 -5.47 4.46
N TYR A 271 -7.12 -6.51 4.53
CA TYR A 271 -6.55 -7.14 3.34
C TYR A 271 -7.62 -7.64 2.38
N GLU A 272 -8.62 -8.36 2.86
CA GLU A 272 -9.71 -8.88 2.02
C GLU A 272 -10.58 -7.73 1.44
N ALA A 273 -10.83 -6.67 2.21
CA ALA A 273 -11.58 -5.51 1.72
C ALA A 273 -10.83 -4.79 0.58
N VAL A 274 -9.53 -4.56 0.73
CA VAL A 274 -8.69 -3.96 -0.33
C VAL A 274 -8.63 -4.86 -1.55
N LYS A 275 -8.42 -6.17 -1.37
CA LYS A 275 -8.44 -7.15 -2.45
C LYS A 275 -9.76 -7.11 -3.23
N ASN A 276 -10.89 -7.14 -2.52
CA ASN A 276 -12.22 -7.07 -3.13
C ASN A 276 -12.46 -5.75 -3.86
N ALA A 277 -11.88 -4.64 -3.39
CA ALA A 277 -11.93 -3.37 -4.10
C ALA A 277 -11.16 -3.43 -5.44
N VAL A 278 -9.96 -4.02 -5.43
CA VAL A 278 -9.17 -4.24 -6.67
C VAL A 278 -9.87 -5.20 -7.62
N ASP A 279 -10.54 -6.24 -7.12
CA ASP A 279 -11.28 -7.20 -7.95
C ASP A 279 -12.49 -6.57 -8.67
N LYS A 280 -12.94 -5.38 -8.24
CA LYS A 280 -13.98 -4.61 -8.95
C LYS A 280 -13.47 -3.88 -10.20
N PHE A 281 -12.18 -3.90 -10.49
CA PHE A 281 -11.60 -3.25 -11.67
C PHE A 281 -11.84 -4.11 -12.93
N THR A 282 -13.04 -4.00 -13.48
CA THR A 282 -13.46 -4.64 -14.73
C THR A 282 -13.66 -3.61 -15.82
N ASP A 283 -13.49 -4.00 -17.09
CA ASP A 283 -13.68 -3.11 -18.23
C ASP A 283 -15.08 -2.47 -18.25
N ASP A 284 -16.12 -3.25 -17.92
CA ASP A 284 -17.49 -2.76 -17.83
C ASP A 284 -17.67 -1.69 -16.77
N ARG A 285 -16.99 -1.84 -15.63
CA ARG A 285 -17.05 -0.85 -14.57
C ARG A 285 -16.34 0.43 -14.98
N ILE A 286 -15.15 0.31 -15.58
CA ILE A 286 -14.38 1.46 -16.06
C ILE A 286 -15.16 2.22 -17.13
N ALA A 287 -15.77 1.53 -18.08
CA ALA A 287 -16.62 2.15 -19.11
C ALA A 287 -17.82 2.89 -18.51
N ARG A 288 -18.50 2.31 -17.50
CA ARG A 288 -19.60 2.99 -16.80
C ARG A 288 -19.13 4.25 -16.08
N ILE A 289 -18.01 4.18 -15.36
CA ILE A 289 -17.42 5.34 -14.67
C ILE A 289 -17.08 6.43 -15.68
N GLN A 290 -16.38 6.10 -16.77
CA GLN A 290 -16.04 7.04 -17.83
C GLN A 290 -17.30 7.74 -18.39
N LYS A 291 -18.34 6.96 -18.67
CA LYS A 291 -19.62 7.50 -19.16
C LYS A 291 -20.28 8.43 -18.12
N THR A 292 -20.34 7.99 -16.84
CA THR A 292 -20.99 8.74 -15.76
C THR A 292 -20.32 10.09 -15.53
N TYR A 293 -19.00 10.13 -15.50
CA TYR A 293 -18.24 11.33 -15.19
C TYR A 293 -17.77 12.12 -16.42
N SER A 294 -18.12 11.70 -17.64
CA SER A 294 -17.74 12.39 -18.89
C SER A 294 -18.16 13.85 -18.95
N VAL A 295 -19.25 14.22 -18.27
CA VAL A 295 -19.75 15.60 -18.19
C VAL A 295 -18.91 16.49 -17.28
N ILE A 296 -18.21 15.90 -16.31
CA ILE A 296 -17.34 16.57 -15.34
C ILE A 296 -15.90 16.57 -15.83
N TRP A 297 -15.46 15.43 -16.36
CA TRP A 297 -14.10 15.20 -16.86
C TRP A 297 -13.95 15.65 -18.33
N LYS A 298 -14.10 16.93 -18.58
CA LYS A 298 -13.93 17.51 -19.92
C LYS A 298 -12.48 17.79 -20.23
#